data_a0f2b0201112803871f84b36f1014396
#
_entry.id   a0f2b0201112803871f84b36f1014396
#
_cell.length_a   1.000
_cell.length_b   1.000
_cell.length_c   1.000
_cell.angle_alpha   90.00
_cell.angle_beta   90.00
_cell.angle_gamma   90.00
#
_symmetry.space_group_name_H-M   'P 1'
#
loop_
_entity.id
_entity.type
_entity.pdbx_description
1 polymer ?
#
loop_
_entity_poly.entity_id
_entity_poly.type
_entity_poly.pdbx_seq_one_letter_code
_entity_poly.pdbx_strand_id
1 'polypeptide(L)'
;LIKLLYESKSSCRSLIEGNSFDGVWKDGQMGYAVWLKSVNQQGNCRWCRTTDVTFRNNTFRNVGAGFAFSGSPEVFPVDSALSRVLVTGNWIENINVQPYDGDSRPILLNVNARDVSFIRNTWTGGNFPKDAIIFDISNGIKAVTNFRFEDNVIPTAQYGVGATAVGEGTVALN
;
A
#
# COMPACT_ATOMS: atom_id res chain seq x y z
N LEU A 1 5.83 -8.10 -19.54
CA LEU A 1 6.11 -7.98 -18.11
C LEU A 1 5.15 -6.98 -17.50
N ILE A 2 4.18 -7.45 -16.71
CA ILE A 2 3.28 -6.60 -15.94
C ILE A 2 3.89 -6.36 -14.58
N LYS A 3 3.81 -5.11 -14.10
CA LYS A 3 4.48 -4.72 -12.88
C LYS A 3 3.49 -4.21 -11.84
N LEU A 4 2.79 -3.15 -12.16
CA LEU A 4 1.86 -2.42 -11.28
C LEU A 4 0.83 -1.71 -12.15
N LEU A 5 -0.37 -1.41 -11.63
CA LEU A 5 -1.33 -0.57 -12.33
C LEU A 5 -1.02 0.92 -12.17
N TYR A 6 -0.56 1.32 -10.98
CA TYR A 6 -0.14 2.68 -10.71
C TYR A 6 1.13 2.70 -9.85
N GLU A 7 2.18 3.37 -10.31
CA GLU A 7 3.40 3.59 -9.53
C GLU A 7 3.78 5.07 -9.52
N SER A 8 4.15 5.58 -8.36
CA SER A 8 4.83 6.87 -8.25
C SER A 8 6.00 6.77 -7.26
N LYS A 9 7.14 7.31 -7.67
CA LYS A 9 8.36 7.38 -6.85
C LYS A 9 8.67 8.79 -6.38
N SER A 10 8.05 9.78 -7.01
CA SER A 10 8.11 11.19 -6.61
C SER A 10 6.89 11.91 -7.18
N SER A 11 5.96 12.28 -6.30
CA SER A 11 4.77 13.05 -6.69
C SER A 11 4.30 13.89 -5.52
N CYS A 12 3.77 15.05 -5.82
CA CYS A 12 3.21 15.95 -4.83
C CYS A 12 1.87 16.49 -5.30
N ARG A 13 0.90 16.57 -4.38
CA ARG A 13 -0.44 17.13 -4.64
C ARG A 13 -1.15 16.48 -5.83
N SER A 14 -1.22 15.15 -5.79
CA SER A 14 -1.84 14.35 -6.86
C SER A 14 -3.23 13.88 -6.46
N LEU A 15 -4.17 14.01 -7.36
CA LEU A 15 -5.52 13.47 -7.24
C LEU A 15 -5.75 12.42 -8.32
N ILE A 16 -6.07 11.21 -7.89
CA ILE A 16 -6.45 10.08 -8.73
C ILE A 16 -7.92 9.77 -8.40
N GLU A 17 -8.83 10.11 -9.28
CA GLU A 17 -10.26 10.05 -9.01
C GLU A 17 -11.07 9.49 -10.16
N GLY A 18 -12.06 8.64 -9.83
CA GLY A 18 -13.05 8.14 -10.77
C GLY A 18 -12.51 7.21 -11.85
N ASN A 19 -11.36 6.57 -11.62
CA ASN A 19 -10.74 5.68 -12.58
C ASN A 19 -11.13 4.22 -12.34
N SER A 20 -11.02 3.41 -13.38
CA SER A 20 -11.09 1.96 -13.31
C SER A 20 -9.72 1.37 -13.64
N PHE A 21 -9.17 0.61 -12.70
CA PHE A 21 -7.91 -0.11 -12.81
C PHE A 21 -8.20 -1.61 -12.79
N ASP A 22 -7.77 -2.35 -13.79
CA ASP A 22 -8.12 -3.76 -13.95
C ASP A 22 -6.96 -4.60 -14.45
N GLY A 23 -6.70 -5.71 -13.78
CA GLY A 23 -5.80 -6.76 -14.24
C GLY A 23 -4.32 -6.52 -13.95
N VAL A 24 -3.83 -6.94 -12.76
CA VAL A 24 -2.40 -7.08 -12.49
C VAL A 24 -2.15 -8.33 -11.63
N TRP A 25 -1.10 -9.06 -11.96
CA TRP A 25 -0.74 -10.30 -11.28
C TRP A 25 0.77 -10.37 -11.01
N LYS A 26 1.17 -11.39 -10.26
CA LYS A 26 2.57 -11.66 -10.00
C LYS A 26 3.27 -12.13 -11.26
N ASP A 27 4.21 -11.31 -11.76
CA ASP A 27 5.09 -11.65 -12.86
C ASP A 27 6.51 -11.14 -12.52
N GLY A 28 6.89 -9.96 -12.92
CA GLY A 28 8.17 -9.34 -12.52
C GLY A 28 8.16 -8.75 -11.11
N GLN A 29 6.97 -8.53 -10.54
CA GLN A 29 6.75 -8.07 -9.17
C GLN A 29 5.47 -8.71 -8.59
N MET A 30 5.09 -8.32 -7.38
CA MET A 30 4.07 -8.99 -6.57
C MET A 30 2.61 -8.64 -6.93
N GLY A 31 2.36 -7.94 -8.05
CA GLY A 31 1.01 -7.69 -8.55
C GLY A 31 0.22 -6.65 -7.75
N TYR A 32 0.88 -5.64 -7.15
CA TYR A 32 0.18 -4.56 -6.47
C TYR A 32 -0.61 -3.67 -7.44
N ALA A 33 -1.83 -3.30 -7.05
CA ALA A 33 -2.60 -2.30 -7.78
C ALA A 33 -1.92 -0.93 -7.75
N VAL A 34 -1.50 -0.50 -6.57
CA VAL A 34 -0.86 0.80 -6.36
C VAL A 34 0.42 0.63 -5.55
N TRP A 35 1.50 1.26 -6.00
CA TRP A 35 2.70 1.39 -5.20
C TRP A 35 3.21 2.83 -5.19
N LEU A 36 3.13 3.46 -4.03
CA LEU A 36 3.72 4.78 -3.79
C LEU A 36 5.05 4.63 -3.05
N LYS A 37 6.03 5.36 -3.50
CA LYS A 37 7.38 5.37 -2.90
C LYS A 37 7.90 6.80 -2.77
N SER A 38 8.73 7.04 -1.76
CA SER A 38 9.66 8.18 -1.74
C SER A 38 11.06 7.60 -1.90
N VAL A 39 11.64 7.68 -3.10
CA VAL A 39 12.87 6.96 -3.43
C VAL A 39 13.88 7.89 -4.09
N ASN A 40 15.10 7.87 -3.59
CA ASN A 40 16.25 8.48 -4.21
C ASN A 40 17.00 7.44 -5.04
N GLN A 41 16.61 7.33 -6.30
CA GLN A 41 17.15 6.31 -7.19
C GLN A 41 18.66 6.52 -7.40
N GLN A 42 19.47 5.58 -6.95
CA GLN A 42 20.94 5.60 -7.09
C GLN A 42 21.62 6.86 -6.51
N GLY A 43 21.03 7.49 -5.51
CA GLY A 43 21.58 8.71 -4.91
C GLY A 43 21.40 10.00 -5.71
N ASN A 44 20.66 9.96 -6.80
CA ASN A 44 20.56 11.10 -7.74
C ASN A 44 19.47 12.12 -7.38
N CYS A 45 18.61 11.83 -6.42
CA CYS A 45 17.47 12.69 -6.07
C CYS A 45 17.14 12.65 -4.57
N ARG A 46 17.88 13.37 -3.74
CA ARG A 46 17.56 13.46 -2.31
C ARG A 46 16.24 14.19 -2.03
N TRP A 47 15.85 15.10 -2.89
CA TRP A 47 14.59 15.84 -2.82
C TRP A 47 13.36 15.08 -3.34
N CYS A 48 13.53 13.89 -3.92
CA CYS A 48 12.42 13.05 -4.34
C CYS A 48 11.50 12.75 -3.15
N ARG A 49 10.22 12.96 -3.34
CA ARG A 49 9.21 12.72 -2.31
C ARG A 49 7.85 12.41 -2.91
N THR A 50 7.08 11.62 -2.20
CA THR A 50 5.67 11.39 -2.52
C THR A 50 4.83 11.88 -1.35
N THR A 51 4.08 12.96 -1.56
CA THR A 51 3.26 13.57 -0.53
C THR A 51 1.96 14.14 -1.08
N ASP A 52 0.94 14.27 -0.23
CA ASP A 52 -0.33 14.90 -0.59
C ASP A 52 -0.99 14.19 -1.78
N VAL A 53 -1.11 12.88 -1.69
CA VAL A 53 -1.71 12.03 -2.73
C VAL A 53 -3.09 11.56 -2.28
N THR A 54 -4.08 11.73 -3.11
CA THR A 54 -5.43 11.27 -2.86
C THR A 54 -5.90 10.31 -3.94
N PHE A 55 -6.32 9.12 -3.52
CA PHE A 55 -7.09 8.18 -4.35
C PHE A 55 -8.53 8.21 -3.85
N ARG A 56 -9.47 8.66 -4.69
CA ARG A 56 -10.88 8.64 -4.31
C ARG A 56 -11.79 8.16 -5.43
N ASN A 57 -12.83 7.43 -5.03
CA ASN A 57 -13.88 6.97 -5.93
C ASN A 57 -13.37 6.19 -7.15
N ASN A 58 -12.26 5.45 -6.99
CA ASN A 58 -11.74 4.57 -8.01
C ASN A 58 -12.25 3.15 -7.81
N THR A 59 -12.23 2.37 -8.87
CA THR A 59 -12.42 0.91 -8.84
C THR A 59 -11.10 0.22 -9.18
N PHE A 60 -10.70 -0.73 -8.35
CA PHE A 60 -9.55 -1.61 -8.59
C PHE A 60 -10.05 -3.06 -8.63
N ARG A 61 -9.74 -3.78 -9.69
CA ARG A 61 -10.20 -5.15 -9.89
C ARG A 61 -9.09 -6.10 -10.32
N ASN A 62 -9.26 -7.37 -9.96
CA ASN A 62 -8.43 -8.45 -10.50
C ASN A 62 -6.95 -8.15 -10.30
N VAL A 63 -6.55 -7.96 -9.05
CA VAL A 63 -5.19 -7.58 -8.68
C VAL A 63 -4.56 -8.61 -7.75
N GLY A 64 -3.27 -8.84 -7.89
CA GLY A 64 -2.53 -9.79 -7.05
C GLY A 64 -2.33 -9.28 -5.61
N ALA A 65 -2.30 -7.97 -5.43
CA ALA A 65 -2.26 -7.29 -4.14
C ALA A 65 -2.82 -5.87 -4.26
N GLY A 66 -3.17 -5.25 -3.14
CA GLY A 66 -3.81 -3.93 -3.13
C GLY A 66 -2.82 -2.77 -3.17
N PHE A 67 -2.67 -2.07 -2.05
CA PHE A 67 -1.88 -0.84 -1.93
C PHE A 67 -0.58 -1.09 -1.17
N ALA A 68 0.55 -0.67 -1.73
CA ALA A 68 1.83 -0.66 -1.06
C ALA A 68 2.38 0.77 -0.96
N PHE A 69 2.70 1.21 0.25
CA PHE A 69 3.23 2.55 0.49
C PHE A 69 4.56 2.44 1.23
N SER A 70 5.61 2.95 0.58
CA SER A 70 6.97 2.86 1.09
C SER A 70 7.55 4.26 1.30
N GLY A 71 8.01 4.51 2.49
CA GLY A 71 8.77 5.72 2.80
C GLY A 71 10.19 5.68 2.22
N SER A 72 11.10 6.42 2.83
CA SER A 72 12.48 6.50 2.38
C SER A 72 13.27 5.27 2.79
N PRO A 73 13.79 4.48 1.84
CA PRO A 73 14.69 3.39 2.15
C PRO A 73 16.05 3.93 2.64
N GLU A 74 16.75 3.15 3.48
CA GLU A 74 18.03 3.56 4.03
C GLU A 74 19.17 3.66 3.01
N VAL A 75 19.16 2.74 2.05
CA VAL A 75 20.26 2.63 1.07
C VAL A 75 20.38 3.89 0.21
N PHE A 76 19.25 4.50 -0.15
CA PHE A 76 19.21 5.76 -0.88
C PHE A 76 18.18 6.70 -0.24
N PRO A 77 18.50 7.30 0.91
CA PRO A 77 17.56 8.10 1.65
C PRO A 77 17.15 9.37 0.90
N VAL A 78 15.91 9.76 1.06
CA VAL A 78 15.40 11.07 0.67
C VAL A 78 15.20 11.95 1.89
N ASP A 79 15.10 13.26 1.69
CA ASP A 79 15.02 14.23 2.79
C ASP A 79 13.65 14.23 3.47
N SER A 80 12.62 13.64 2.84
CA SER A 80 11.28 13.53 3.41
C SER A 80 10.67 12.14 3.28
N ALA A 81 9.86 11.76 4.26
CA ALA A 81 9.05 10.54 4.22
C ALA A 81 7.96 10.60 3.13
N LEU A 82 7.45 9.42 2.74
CA LEU A 82 6.13 9.35 2.12
C LEU A 82 5.11 9.81 3.16
N SER A 83 4.26 10.77 2.82
CA SER A 83 3.35 11.34 3.80
C SER A 83 2.07 11.95 3.20
N ARG A 84 1.05 12.05 4.05
CA ARG A 84 -0.25 12.65 3.73
C ARG A 84 -0.90 11.99 2.51
N VAL A 85 -1.13 10.68 2.63
CA VAL A 85 -1.82 9.88 1.62
C VAL A 85 -3.23 9.56 2.12
N LEU A 86 -4.22 9.88 1.30
CA LEU A 86 -5.61 9.57 1.55
C LEU A 86 -6.14 8.61 0.49
N VAL A 87 -6.68 7.48 0.93
CA VAL A 87 -7.40 6.51 0.11
C VAL A 87 -8.83 6.48 0.60
N THR A 88 -9.79 6.94 -0.19
CA THR A 88 -11.16 7.10 0.30
C THR A 88 -12.22 6.78 -0.75
N GLY A 89 -13.30 6.11 -0.32
CA GLY A 89 -14.45 5.82 -1.19
C GLY A 89 -14.14 4.93 -2.38
N ASN A 90 -13.04 4.18 -2.36
CA ASN A 90 -12.69 3.30 -3.46
C ASN A 90 -13.37 1.93 -3.29
N TRP A 91 -13.61 1.27 -4.42
CA TRP A 91 -14.06 -0.10 -4.51
C TRP A 91 -12.94 -1.00 -4.98
N ILE A 92 -12.60 -2.01 -4.21
CA ILE A 92 -11.52 -2.94 -4.52
C ILE A 92 -12.09 -4.37 -4.50
N GLU A 93 -11.92 -5.10 -5.58
CA GLU A 93 -12.47 -6.45 -5.71
C GLU A 93 -11.48 -7.45 -6.30
N ASN A 94 -11.65 -8.72 -5.93
CA ASN A 94 -10.88 -9.84 -6.45
C ASN A 94 -9.36 -9.68 -6.26
N ILE A 95 -8.92 -9.45 -5.00
CA ILE A 95 -7.49 -9.48 -4.69
C ILE A 95 -7.04 -10.93 -4.56
N ASN A 96 -5.96 -11.30 -5.24
CA ASN A 96 -5.33 -12.61 -5.20
C ASN A 96 -6.30 -13.76 -5.54
N VAL A 97 -7.14 -13.54 -6.54
CA VAL A 97 -8.06 -14.54 -7.10
C VAL A 97 -7.55 -14.97 -8.47
N GLN A 98 -7.37 -16.28 -8.68
CA GLN A 98 -6.86 -16.80 -9.95
C GLN A 98 -7.65 -16.26 -11.16
N PRO A 99 -6.96 -15.88 -12.26
CA PRO A 99 -5.51 -16.01 -12.51
C PRO A 99 -4.65 -14.81 -12.02
N TYR A 100 -5.20 -13.91 -11.22
CA TYR A 100 -4.55 -12.69 -10.75
C TYR A 100 -3.93 -12.88 -9.35
N ASP A 101 -3.13 -13.91 -9.19
CA ASP A 101 -2.41 -14.14 -7.94
C ASP A 101 -1.25 -13.16 -7.72
N GLY A 102 -0.86 -12.99 -6.47
CA GLY A 102 0.20 -12.06 -6.10
C GLY A 102 0.61 -12.19 -4.64
N ASP A 103 0.89 -11.06 -4.02
CA ASP A 103 1.31 -10.99 -2.60
C ASP A 103 0.13 -11.14 -1.62
N SER A 104 -1.08 -11.19 -2.12
CA SER A 104 -2.33 -11.35 -1.37
C SER A 104 -2.64 -10.28 -0.30
N ARG A 105 -1.82 -9.27 -0.17
CA ARG A 105 -1.97 -8.22 0.86
C ARG A 105 -2.83 -7.08 0.36
N PRO A 106 -3.97 -6.79 1.01
CA PRO A 106 -4.75 -5.58 0.68
C PRO A 106 -3.99 -4.30 0.94
N ILE A 107 -3.24 -4.22 2.05
CA ILE A 107 -2.49 -3.03 2.44
C ILE A 107 -1.13 -3.43 2.99
N LEU A 108 -0.08 -2.85 2.42
CA LEU A 108 1.29 -2.94 2.90
C LEU A 108 1.84 -1.54 3.16
N LEU A 109 2.27 -1.29 4.37
CA LEU A 109 2.93 -0.06 4.79
C LEU A 109 4.37 -0.36 5.17
N ASN A 110 5.30 0.16 4.41
CA ASN A 110 6.73 0.00 4.66
C ASN A 110 7.29 1.20 5.42
N VAL A 111 8.50 1.01 5.90
CA VAL A 111 9.28 1.96 6.70
C VAL A 111 9.05 3.44 6.35
N ASN A 112 8.91 4.26 7.37
CA ASN A 112 8.82 5.72 7.24
C ASN A 112 7.63 6.25 6.39
N ALA A 113 6.55 5.50 6.26
CA ALA A 113 5.29 6.03 5.76
C ALA A 113 4.56 6.75 6.90
N ARG A 114 4.05 7.96 6.65
CA ARG A 114 3.42 8.81 7.67
C ARG A 114 2.11 9.39 7.19
N ASP A 115 1.19 9.64 8.11
CA ASP A 115 -0.09 10.29 7.83
C ASP A 115 -0.83 9.62 6.67
N VAL A 116 -0.97 8.30 6.75
CA VAL A 116 -1.67 7.50 5.76
C VAL A 116 -3.06 7.14 6.26
N SER A 117 -4.08 7.46 5.48
CA SER A 117 -5.47 7.21 5.86
C SER A 117 -6.20 6.41 4.81
N PHE A 118 -6.86 5.33 5.24
CA PHE A 118 -7.84 4.58 4.47
C PHE A 118 -9.21 4.80 5.12
N ILE A 119 -10.12 5.45 4.40
CA ILE A 119 -11.41 5.87 4.95
C ILE A 119 -12.52 5.54 3.97
N ARG A 120 -13.57 4.82 4.42
CA ARG A 120 -14.77 4.48 3.63
C ARG A 120 -14.46 3.77 2.32
N ASN A 121 -13.48 2.87 2.31
CA ASN A 121 -13.25 2.01 1.16
C ASN A 121 -13.97 0.68 1.35
N THR A 122 -14.26 0.00 0.26
CA THR A 122 -14.89 -1.31 0.26
C THR A 122 -14.02 -2.32 -0.49
N TRP A 123 -13.60 -3.37 0.21
CA TRP A 123 -12.94 -4.53 -0.38
C TRP A 123 -13.95 -5.68 -0.45
N THR A 124 -14.10 -6.28 -1.61
CA THR A 124 -15.00 -7.43 -1.83
C THR A 124 -14.30 -8.53 -2.60
N GLY A 125 -14.56 -9.76 -2.18
CA GLY A 125 -13.84 -10.90 -2.75
C GLY A 125 -12.34 -10.82 -2.46
N GLY A 126 -11.66 -11.92 -2.60
CA GLY A 126 -10.23 -11.98 -2.39
C GLY A 126 -9.82 -13.14 -1.49
N ASN A 127 -8.54 -13.45 -1.53
CA ASN A 127 -7.94 -14.48 -0.71
C ASN A 127 -6.81 -13.87 0.12
N PHE A 128 -7.06 -13.63 1.40
CA PHE A 128 -6.13 -13.04 2.36
C PHE A 128 -5.73 -14.10 3.40
N PRO A 129 -4.74 -14.95 3.09
CA PRO A 129 -4.44 -16.10 3.94
C PRO A 129 -3.87 -15.73 5.31
N LYS A 130 -3.35 -14.51 5.48
CA LYS A 130 -2.77 -14.05 6.74
C LYS A 130 -3.35 -12.73 7.21
N ASP A 131 -2.88 -11.64 6.66
CA ASP A 131 -3.13 -10.30 7.13
C ASP A 131 -3.82 -9.43 6.08
N ALA A 132 -4.73 -8.58 6.52
CA ALA A 132 -5.32 -7.56 5.68
C ALA A 132 -4.43 -6.30 5.62
N ILE A 133 -3.75 -5.99 6.73
CA ILE A 133 -2.85 -4.84 6.85
C ILE A 133 -1.52 -5.34 7.39
N ILE A 134 -0.43 -5.02 6.69
CA ILE A 134 0.94 -5.31 7.13
C ILE A 134 1.72 -4.01 7.31
N PHE A 135 2.34 -3.89 8.48
CA PHE A 135 3.39 -2.91 8.76
C PHE A 135 4.75 -3.58 8.58
N ASP A 136 5.42 -3.33 7.47
CA ASP A 136 6.75 -3.88 7.23
C ASP A 136 7.82 -2.93 7.77
N ILE A 137 8.26 -3.24 8.98
CA ILE A 137 9.28 -2.51 9.72
C ILE A 137 10.58 -3.33 9.84
N SER A 138 10.73 -4.38 9.05
CA SER A 138 11.85 -5.34 9.16
C SER A 138 13.23 -4.73 8.99
N ASN A 139 13.34 -3.60 8.31
CA ASN A 139 14.58 -2.83 8.22
C ASN A 139 14.73 -1.77 9.33
N GLY A 140 13.98 -1.90 10.38
CA GLY A 140 14.27 -1.58 11.78
C GLY A 140 14.30 -0.12 12.19
N ILE A 141 14.29 0.88 11.32
CA ILE A 141 14.76 2.18 11.76
C ILE A 141 13.71 3.27 11.78
N LYS A 142 12.65 3.16 10.99
CA LYS A 142 11.64 4.20 10.95
C LYS A 142 10.24 3.62 10.90
N ALA A 143 9.57 3.72 12.01
CA ALA A 143 8.18 3.27 12.15
C ALA A 143 7.23 3.96 11.16
N VAL A 144 6.18 3.27 10.82
CA VAL A 144 4.96 3.88 10.24
C VAL A 144 4.29 4.68 11.34
N THR A 145 3.93 5.92 11.06
CA THR A 145 3.32 6.80 12.06
C THR A 145 2.02 7.44 11.56
N ASN A 146 1.08 7.65 12.48
CA ASN A 146 -0.20 8.28 12.21
C ASN A 146 -0.98 7.58 11.07
N PHE A 147 -1.14 6.26 11.20
CA PHE A 147 -1.98 5.46 10.30
C PHE A 147 -3.43 5.49 10.79
N ARG A 148 -4.37 5.69 9.86
CA ARG A 148 -5.81 5.66 10.13
C ARG A 148 -6.50 4.66 9.21
N PHE A 149 -7.37 3.84 9.78
CA PHE A 149 -8.19 2.88 9.05
C PHE A 149 -9.63 2.96 9.60
N GLU A 150 -10.49 3.74 8.95
CA GLU A 150 -11.79 4.11 9.48
C GLU A 150 -12.92 3.84 8.48
N ASP A 151 -14.05 3.35 8.97
CA ASP A 151 -15.28 3.14 8.20
C ASP A 151 -15.08 2.28 6.92
N ASN A 152 -14.11 1.39 6.92
CA ASN A 152 -13.86 0.52 5.78
C ASN A 152 -14.60 -0.81 5.93
N VAL A 153 -14.96 -1.41 4.80
CA VAL A 153 -15.42 -2.79 4.70
C VAL A 153 -14.30 -3.63 4.09
N ILE A 154 -13.83 -4.64 4.80
CA ILE A 154 -12.79 -5.55 4.32
C ILE A 154 -13.14 -6.99 4.71
N PRO A 155 -12.91 -7.98 3.84
CA PRO A 155 -13.10 -9.38 4.18
C PRO A 155 -12.18 -9.81 5.34
N THR A 156 -12.60 -10.81 6.08
CA THR A 156 -11.80 -11.35 7.17
C THR A 156 -10.49 -11.95 6.67
N ALA A 157 -9.41 -11.66 7.38
CA ALA A 157 -8.12 -12.32 7.25
C ALA A 157 -7.82 -13.08 8.54
N GLN A 158 -6.87 -14.02 8.48
CA GLN A 158 -6.59 -14.89 9.65
C GLN A 158 -6.21 -14.07 10.89
N TYR A 159 -5.35 -13.07 10.75
CA TYR A 159 -4.86 -12.25 11.86
C TYR A 159 -5.30 -10.79 11.79
N GLY A 160 -5.84 -10.35 10.66
CA GLY A 160 -6.27 -8.97 10.41
C GLY A 160 -5.11 -8.01 10.21
N VAL A 161 -4.27 -7.81 11.22
CA VAL A 161 -3.11 -6.90 11.19
C VAL A 161 -1.84 -7.66 11.55
N GLY A 162 -0.76 -7.40 10.84
CA GLY A 162 0.55 -7.92 11.14
C GLY A 162 1.63 -6.83 11.13
N ALA A 163 2.70 -7.03 11.89
CA ALA A 163 3.89 -6.20 11.86
C ALA A 163 5.12 -7.10 11.81
N THR A 164 5.95 -6.96 10.78
CA THR A 164 7.17 -7.74 10.66
C THR A 164 8.11 -7.47 11.84
N ALA A 165 8.72 -8.53 12.37
CA ALA A 165 9.57 -8.50 13.56
C ALA A 165 8.85 -8.19 14.90
N VAL A 166 7.55 -7.96 14.90
CA VAL A 166 6.76 -7.73 16.13
C VAL A 166 5.76 -8.85 16.36
N GLY A 167 4.89 -9.14 15.39
CA GLY A 167 3.88 -10.17 15.51
C GLY A 167 2.61 -9.88 14.72
N GLU A 168 1.56 -10.63 15.01
CA GLU A 168 0.28 -10.61 14.31
C GLU A 168 -0.86 -10.32 15.31
N GLY A 169 -1.97 -9.81 14.81
CA GLY A 169 -3.14 -9.48 15.61
C GLY A 169 -2.88 -8.35 16.61
N THR A 170 -3.32 -8.51 17.83
CA THR A 170 -3.17 -7.51 18.90
C THR A 170 -1.72 -7.21 19.25
N VAL A 171 -0.80 -8.15 19.02
CA VAL A 171 0.64 -7.94 19.28
C VAL A 171 1.23 -6.91 18.31
N ALA A 172 0.74 -6.88 17.08
CA ALA A 172 1.19 -5.91 16.07
C ALA A 172 0.74 -4.46 16.35
N LEU A 173 -0.20 -4.28 17.28
CA LEU A 173 -0.80 -2.98 17.61
C LEU A 173 -0.21 -2.34 18.89
N ASN A 174 0.61 -3.07 19.62
CA ASN A 174 1.28 -2.63 20.86
C ASN A 174 2.77 -2.33 20.62
#